data_2f807d334c62145d00081c797d6c4ed5
#
_entry.id   2f807d334c62145d00081c797d6c4ed5
#
_cell.length_a   1.000
_cell.length_b   1.000
_cell.length_c   1.000
_cell.angle_alpha   90.00
_cell.angle_beta   90.00
_cell.angle_gamma   90.00
#
_symmetry.space_group_name_H-M   'P 1'
#
loop_
_entity.id
_entity.type
_entity.pdbx_description
1 polymer ?
#
loop_
_entity_poly.entity_id
_entity_poly.type
_entity_poly.pdbx_seq_one_letter_code
_entity_poly.pdbx_strand_id
1 'polypeptide(L)'
;MRAENHNTHDRLVRVMRIGALLFCPFAAVALPSTLSAAESDTATSLRVAAVQMRSSRNLADNVARITNSIHQSAGQGARVVVFPECALSGYFADTVTNLSAGQITAAAQQAAEACRQAGVYAVVGTAWREGDKLFDSALVITPAGKILERYHKIQLAERWPQPGDHLSVFKIDGVPCSVIICHDERYPELVRLPVLAGAKVIFYISHESGLRDEHKLNPYRAQIQARAVENTVFVVQANAPANTDASGSHGQSRVIGPDGTMLQEASIFDEDVVVTTLDLHKATRANARNSLTRGPFRDWWEDGLRRVRVIE
;
A
#
# COMPACT_ATOMS: atom_id res chain seq x y z
N MET A 1 33.66 -51.51 33.50
CA MET A 1 34.19 -50.41 34.34
C MET A 1 33.42 -49.15 34.04
N ARG A 2 32.63 -48.75 35.04
CA ARG A 2 32.12 -47.41 35.44
C ARG A 2 31.90 -46.42 34.28
N ALA A 3 30.73 -46.12 33.84
CA ALA A 3 29.70 -45.23 34.40
C ALA A 3 30.22 -43.83 34.84
N GLU A 4 29.89 -42.80 34.09
CA GLU A 4 29.60 -41.49 34.68
C GLU A 4 28.56 -40.78 33.87
N ASN A 5 27.41 -40.64 34.50
CA ASN A 5 26.29 -39.76 34.18
C ASN A 5 26.74 -38.29 34.35
N HIS A 6 26.49 -37.42 33.40
CA HIS A 6 26.38 -36.00 33.69
C HIS A 6 25.03 -35.47 33.22
N ASN A 7 24.29 -35.19 34.19
CA ASN A 7 23.03 -34.50 34.37
C ASN A 7 23.09 -33.08 33.75
N THR A 8 22.31 -32.80 32.71
CA THR A 8 22.11 -31.49 32.10
C THR A 8 20.70 -30.95 32.37
N HIS A 9 20.32 -30.97 33.65
CA HIS A 9 19.08 -30.31 34.10
C HIS A 9 19.37 -29.35 35.26
N ASP A 10 20.06 -28.24 35.00
CA ASP A 10 20.09 -27.13 35.97
C ASP A 10 20.73 -25.87 35.42
N ARG A 11 20.15 -25.29 34.35
CA ARG A 11 20.51 -23.93 33.92
C ARG A 11 19.35 -23.16 33.32
N LEU A 12 18.25 -23.10 34.01
CA LEU A 12 17.15 -22.22 33.63
C LEU A 12 16.34 -21.77 34.85
N VAL A 13 16.97 -21.15 35.82
CA VAL A 13 16.35 -20.18 36.74
C VAL A 13 17.45 -19.34 37.36
N ARG A 14 17.90 -18.31 36.72
CA ARG A 14 18.44 -17.11 37.37
C ARG A 14 17.71 -15.89 36.80
N VAL A 15 16.57 -15.64 37.34
CA VAL A 15 15.89 -14.36 37.25
C VAL A 15 16.74 -13.34 38.00
N MET A 16 17.37 -12.46 37.26
CA MET A 16 18.03 -11.28 37.82
C MET A 16 16.96 -10.37 38.44
N ARG A 17 16.96 -10.29 39.76
CA ARG A 17 16.46 -9.13 40.46
C ARG A 17 17.40 -7.98 40.23
N ILE A 18 17.03 -7.02 39.43
CA ILE A 18 17.65 -5.69 39.42
C ILE A 18 16.54 -4.71 39.75
N GLY A 19 16.84 -3.98 40.80
CA GLY A 19 15.93 -3.11 41.43
C GLY A 19 15.74 -1.75 40.78
N ALA A 20 14.88 -1.02 41.47
CA ALA A 20 14.65 0.42 41.45
C ALA A 20 14.11 1.03 40.16
N LEU A 21 12.81 1.09 40.19
CA LEU A 21 11.94 1.98 39.45
C LEU A 21 12.42 3.44 39.51
N LEU A 22 12.72 3.99 38.36
CA LEU A 22 12.50 5.41 38.12
C LEU A 22 11.12 5.54 37.48
N PHE A 23 10.15 5.96 38.25
CA PHE A 23 8.87 6.42 37.75
C PHE A 23 9.09 7.67 36.92
N CYS A 24 9.09 7.54 35.60
CA CYS A 24 8.81 8.65 34.71
C CYS A 24 7.30 8.78 34.61
N PRO A 25 6.68 9.91 34.93
CA PRO A 25 5.26 10.09 34.69
C PRO A 25 5.04 10.12 33.19
N PHE A 26 4.41 9.07 32.67
CA PHE A 26 3.83 9.14 31.32
C PHE A 26 2.85 10.31 31.32
N ALA A 27 3.25 11.39 30.66
CA ALA A 27 2.31 12.43 30.28
C ALA A 27 1.24 11.73 29.42
N ALA A 28 0.02 11.72 29.92
CA ALA A 28 -1.14 11.34 29.16
C ALA A 28 -1.17 12.23 27.93
N VAL A 29 -0.80 11.69 26.78
CA VAL A 29 -1.05 12.34 25.50
C VAL A 29 -2.56 12.35 25.34
N ALA A 30 -3.17 13.45 25.74
CA ALA A 30 -4.56 13.72 25.44
C ALA A 30 -4.67 13.70 23.92
N LEU A 31 -5.38 12.70 23.39
CA LEU A 31 -5.83 12.74 22.01
C LEU A 31 -6.53 14.08 21.81
N PRO A 32 -6.13 14.87 20.79
CA PRO A 32 -6.79 16.14 20.56
C PRO A 32 -8.27 15.88 20.29
N SER A 33 -9.13 16.42 21.15
CA SER A 33 -10.60 16.40 21.04
C SER A 33 -11.13 17.28 19.91
N THR A 34 -10.36 17.43 18.82
CA THR A 34 -10.75 18.17 17.63
C THR A 34 -11.00 17.25 16.45
N LEU A 35 -11.87 16.24 16.64
CA LEU A 35 -12.55 15.55 15.54
C LEU A 35 -13.88 16.26 15.25
N SER A 36 -13.82 17.55 14.96
CA SER A 36 -14.96 18.30 14.42
C SER A 36 -14.47 19.46 13.59
N ALA A 37 -14.09 19.18 12.36
CA ALA A 37 -14.38 20.05 11.25
C ALA A 37 -15.08 19.16 10.22
N ALA A 38 -16.36 19.34 10.06
CA ALA A 38 -17.07 18.89 8.88
C ALA A 38 -16.45 19.63 7.69
N GLU A 39 -15.32 19.13 7.17
CA GLU A 39 -14.84 19.52 5.85
C GLU A 39 -15.95 19.14 4.88
N SER A 40 -16.53 20.11 4.21
CA SER A 40 -17.45 19.87 3.11
C SER A 40 -16.68 19.12 2.03
N ASP A 41 -16.81 17.80 2.04
CA ASP A 41 -16.33 16.88 1.03
C ASP A 41 -17.15 17.16 -0.23
N THR A 42 -16.69 18.11 -1.04
CA THR A 42 -17.43 18.61 -2.21
C THR A 42 -17.37 17.63 -3.38
N ALA A 43 -16.41 16.74 -3.43
CA ALA A 43 -16.29 15.73 -4.48
C ALA A 43 -17.23 14.55 -4.20
N THR A 44 -18.17 14.32 -5.10
CA THR A 44 -19.12 13.19 -5.05
C THR A 44 -18.63 11.96 -5.79
N SER A 45 -17.67 12.14 -6.69
CA SER A 45 -17.09 11.05 -7.49
C SER A 45 -15.62 11.28 -7.77
N LEU A 46 -14.89 10.19 -8.07
CA LEU A 46 -13.52 10.21 -8.54
C LEU A 46 -13.36 9.18 -9.66
N ARG A 47 -12.92 9.62 -10.84
CA ARG A 47 -12.63 8.71 -11.95
C ARG A 47 -11.17 8.27 -11.89
N VAL A 48 -10.96 6.98 -11.76
CA VAL A 48 -9.65 6.35 -11.56
C VAL A 48 -9.28 5.45 -12.74
N ALA A 49 -7.98 5.31 -13.00
CA ALA A 49 -7.44 4.32 -13.93
C ALA A 49 -6.41 3.46 -13.19
N ALA A 50 -6.57 2.15 -13.20
CA ALA A 50 -5.58 1.17 -12.77
C ALA A 50 -4.88 0.60 -14.01
N VAL A 51 -3.60 0.86 -14.16
CA VAL A 51 -2.80 0.42 -15.29
C VAL A 51 -2.18 -0.94 -14.97
N GLN A 52 -2.46 -1.93 -15.82
CA GLN A 52 -1.79 -3.22 -15.81
C GLN A 52 -0.68 -3.21 -16.84
N MET A 53 0.56 -3.06 -16.40
CA MET A 53 1.71 -2.99 -17.30
C MET A 53 2.87 -3.85 -16.83
N ARG A 54 3.64 -4.38 -17.79
CA ARG A 54 4.94 -4.99 -17.52
C ARG A 54 5.99 -3.90 -17.42
N SER A 55 6.79 -3.94 -16.39
CA SER A 55 8.03 -3.18 -16.35
C SER A 55 9.17 -3.98 -17.01
N SER A 56 10.11 -3.28 -17.61
CA SER A 56 11.33 -3.84 -18.17
C SER A 56 12.54 -3.49 -17.30
N ARG A 57 13.70 -4.07 -17.63
CA ARG A 57 14.98 -3.67 -17.03
C ARG A 57 15.50 -2.32 -17.55
N ASN A 58 14.89 -1.80 -18.59
CA ASN A 58 15.27 -0.53 -19.18
C ASN A 58 14.41 0.61 -18.61
N LEU A 59 15.05 1.50 -17.86
CA LEU A 59 14.39 2.64 -17.24
C LEU A 59 13.69 3.56 -18.26
N ALA A 60 14.30 3.80 -19.42
CA ALA A 60 13.73 4.67 -20.46
C ALA A 60 12.47 4.06 -21.08
N ASP A 61 12.44 2.73 -21.28
CA ASP A 61 11.24 2.04 -21.78
C ASP A 61 10.09 2.15 -20.76
N ASN A 62 10.38 1.98 -19.48
CA ASN A 62 9.38 2.12 -18.42
C ASN A 62 8.81 3.54 -18.37
N VAL A 63 9.68 4.55 -18.47
CA VAL A 63 9.26 5.97 -18.54
C VAL A 63 8.33 6.21 -19.71
N ALA A 64 8.70 5.73 -20.91
CA ALA A 64 7.88 5.89 -22.10
C ALA A 64 6.50 5.24 -21.96
N ARG A 65 6.44 4.02 -21.41
CA ARG A 65 5.18 3.30 -21.15
C ARG A 65 4.31 4.04 -20.14
N ILE A 66 4.88 4.50 -19.02
CA ILE A 66 4.17 5.27 -18.00
C ILE A 66 3.62 6.57 -18.59
N THR A 67 4.44 7.31 -19.33
CA THR A 67 4.03 8.56 -20.00
C THR A 67 2.86 8.32 -20.95
N ASN A 68 2.95 7.30 -21.82
CA ASN A 68 1.88 6.95 -22.75
C ASN A 68 0.59 6.55 -22.01
N SER A 69 0.69 5.75 -20.95
CA SER A 69 -0.47 5.31 -20.16
C SER A 69 -1.13 6.49 -19.43
N ILE A 70 -0.35 7.48 -18.95
CA ILE A 70 -0.88 8.71 -18.34
C ILE A 70 -1.74 9.46 -19.39
N HIS A 71 -1.23 9.71 -20.59
CA HIS A 71 -1.97 10.41 -21.64
C HIS A 71 -3.19 9.63 -22.11
N GLN A 72 -3.07 8.32 -22.29
CA GLN A 72 -4.18 7.45 -22.68
C GLN A 72 -5.28 7.46 -21.63
N SER A 73 -4.94 7.31 -20.35
CA SER A 73 -5.91 7.30 -19.24
C SER A 73 -6.59 8.67 -19.08
N ALA A 74 -5.83 9.75 -19.23
CA ALA A 74 -6.38 11.12 -19.23
C ALA A 74 -7.37 11.32 -20.37
N GLY A 75 -7.06 10.81 -21.58
CA GLY A 75 -7.97 10.82 -22.73
C GLY A 75 -9.27 10.04 -22.49
N GLN A 76 -9.26 9.08 -21.58
CA GLN A 76 -10.45 8.35 -21.11
C GLN A 76 -11.14 9.05 -19.92
N GLY A 77 -10.70 10.24 -19.54
CA GLY A 77 -11.27 11.05 -18.47
C GLY A 77 -10.84 10.64 -17.07
N ALA A 78 -9.80 9.81 -16.92
CA ALA A 78 -9.26 9.49 -15.60
C ALA A 78 -8.69 10.76 -14.92
N ARG A 79 -8.95 10.89 -13.63
CA ARG A 79 -8.40 11.96 -12.82
C ARG A 79 -7.14 11.55 -12.07
N VAL A 80 -7.02 10.27 -11.77
CA VAL A 80 -5.82 9.67 -11.19
C VAL A 80 -5.49 8.36 -11.90
N VAL A 81 -4.21 8.16 -12.19
CA VAL A 81 -3.67 6.99 -12.87
C VAL A 81 -2.74 6.24 -11.93
N VAL A 82 -3.01 4.96 -11.70
CA VAL A 82 -2.29 4.12 -10.72
C VAL A 82 -1.48 3.09 -11.46
N PHE A 83 -0.21 2.97 -11.14
CA PHE A 83 0.75 2.05 -11.76
C PHE A 83 1.22 0.98 -10.79
N PRO A 84 1.66 -0.19 -11.27
CA PRO A 84 2.18 -1.27 -10.42
C PRO A 84 3.38 -0.88 -9.56
N GLU A 85 3.65 -1.70 -8.56
CA GLU A 85 4.89 -1.68 -7.78
C GLU A 85 6.10 -1.74 -8.71
N CYS A 86 7.09 -0.87 -8.45
CA CYS A 86 8.30 -0.73 -9.26
C CYS A 86 8.07 -0.55 -10.78
N ALA A 87 6.91 -0.04 -11.20
CA ALA A 87 6.61 0.16 -12.62
C ALA A 87 7.65 1.04 -13.31
N LEU A 88 8.17 2.06 -12.64
CA LEU A 88 9.17 2.98 -13.20
C LEU A 88 10.57 2.35 -13.23
N SER A 89 11.03 1.79 -12.12
CA SER A 89 12.39 1.24 -11.99
C SER A 89 12.55 -0.17 -12.55
N GLY A 90 11.46 -0.89 -12.76
CA GLY A 90 11.43 -2.33 -12.96
C GLY A 90 11.48 -3.09 -11.62
N TYR A 91 10.84 -4.26 -11.58
CA TYR A 91 10.83 -5.15 -10.40
C TYR A 91 11.92 -6.22 -10.50
N PHE A 92 13.19 -5.77 -10.60
CA PHE A 92 14.36 -6.65 -10.76
C PHE A 92 15.45 -6.20 -9.78
N ALA A 93 15.72 -7.01 -8.75
CA ALA A 93 16.66 -6.65 -7.68
C ALA A 93 18.03 -6.21 -8.20
N ASP A 94 18.59 -6.94 -9.16
CA ASP A 94 19.87 -6.62 -9.80
C ASP A 94 19.85 -5.31 -10.61
N THR A 95 18.71 -4.90 -11.11
CA THR A 95 18.53 -3.63 -11.82
C THR A 95 18.38 -2.48 -10.83
N VAL A 96 17.45 -2.58 -9.88
CA VAL A 96 17.12 -1.48 -8.97
C VAL A 96 18.28 -1.12 -8.05
N THR A 97 19.09 -2.10 -7.62
CA THR A 97 20.26 -1.85 -6.78
C THR A 97 21.37 -1.08 -7.50
N ASN A 98 21.42 -1.14 -8.82
CA ASN A 98 22.41 -0.44 -9.66
C ASN A 98 21.93 0.94 -10.16
N LEU A 99 20.64 1.29 -10.02
CA LEU A 99 20.16 2.61 -10.38
C LEU A 99 20.66 3.67 -9.40
N SER A 100 21.24 4.75 -9.92
CA SER A 100 21.63 5.91 -9.13
C SER A 100 20.39 6.75 -8.74
N ALA A 101 20.51 7.54 -7.67
CA ALA A 101 19.49 8.49 -7.26
C ALA A 101 19.14 9.48 -8.39
N GLY A 102 20.15 9.95 -9.14
CA GLY A 102 19.97 10.85 -10.26
C GLY A 102 19.14 10.25 -11.41
N GLN A 103 19.39 8.97 -11.74
CA GLN A 103 18.61 8.27 -12.78
C GLN A 103 17.15 8.11 -12.36
N ILE A 104 16.89 7.68 -11.12
CA ILE A 104 15.53 7.52 -10.59
C ILE A 104 14.80 8.87 -10.56
N THR A 105 15.45 9.93 -10.07
CA THR A 105 14.88 11.27 -9.99
C THR A 105 14.55 11.81 -11.38
N ALA A 106 15.45 11.66 -12.35
CA ALA A 106 15.21 12.10 -13.72
C ALA A 106 14.03 11.36 -14.39
N ALA A 107 13.90 10.05 -14.14
CA ALA A 107 12.77 9.26 -14.60
C ALA A 107 11.44 9.71 -13.94
N ALA A 108 11.45 9.93 -12.62
CA ALA A 108 10.30 10.44 -11.90
C ALA A 108 9.86 11.84 -12.38
N GLN A 109 10.82 12.71 -12.74
CA GLN A 109 10.53 14.03 -13.31
C GLN A 109 9.83 13.93 -14.68
N GLN A 110 10.18 12.95 -15.51
CA GLN A 110 9.49 12.73 -16.79
C GLN A 110 8.04 12.27 -16.59
N ALA A 111 7.80 11.37 -15.62
CA ALA A 111 6.43 10.98 -15.25
C ALA A 111 5.64 12.19 -14.68
N ALA A 112 6.30 13.03 -13.89
CA ALA A 112 5.71 14.26 -13.34
C ALA A 112 5.35 15.26 -14.44
N GLU A 113 6.19 15.41 -15.44
CA GLU A 113 5.92 16.26 -16.61
C GLU A 113 4.72 15.74 -17.42
N ALA A 114 4.61 14.41 -17.60
CA ALA A 114 3.44 13.80 -18.26
C ALA A 114 2.15 14.09 -17.46
N CYS A 115 2.19 13.99 -16.12
CA CYS A 115 1.06 14.36 -15.27
C CYS A 115 0.67 15.84 -15.45
N ARG A 116 1.66 16.74 -15.55
CA ARG A 116 1.43 18.17 -15.76
C ARG A 116 0.78 18.43 -17.13
N GLN A 117 1.27 17.79 -18.18
CA GLN A 117 0.73 17.94 -19.55
C GLN A 117 -0.69 17.39 -19.66
N ALA A 118 -0.96 16.24 -19.03
CA ALA A 118 -2.26 15.59 -19.06
C ALA A 118 -3.26 16.18 -18.04
N GLY A 119 -2.80 16.98 -17.06
CA GLY A 119 -3.63 17.56 -16.03
C GLY A 119 -4.19 16.55 -15.02
N VAL A 120 -3.50 15.41 -14.78
CA VAL A 120 -3.96 14.31 -13.92
C VAL A 120 -2.98 14.03 -12.78
N TYR A 121 -3.48 13.37 -11.73
CA TYR A 121 -2.63 12.77 -10.71
C TYR A 121 -2.10 11.40 -11.19
N ALA A 122 -0.97 10.97 -10.62
CA ALA A 122 -0.51 9.60 -10.76
C ALA A 122 0.01 9.04 -9.43
N VAL A 123 -0.15 7.72 -9.25
CA VAL A 123 0.52 6.92 -8.21
C VAL A 123 1.44 5.97 -8.93
N VAL A 124 2.76 6.15 -8.78
CA VAL A 124 3.77 5.44 -9.57
C VAL A 124 4.71 4.65 -8.66
N GLY A 125 4.72 3.32 -8.81
CA GLY A 125 5.65 2.44 -8.09
C GLY A 125 7.08 2.55 -8.64
N THR A 126 8.07 2.69 -7.75
CA THR A 126 9.49 2.78 -8.12
C THR A 126 10.41 2.41 -6.96
N ALA A 127 11.61 1.92 -7.24
CA ALA A 127 12.69 2.03 -6.29
C ALA A 127 13.05 3.51 -6.06
N TRP A 128 13.35 3.90 -4.83
CA TRP A 128 13.71 5.28 -4.48
C TRP A 128 14.92 5.31 -3.55
N ARG A 129 15.83 6.27 -3.77
CA ARG A 129 17.02 6.44 -2.94
C ARG A 129 16.94 7.71 -2.08
N GLU A 130 17.26 7.54 -0.80
CA GLU A 130 17.46 8.62 0.16
C GLU A 130 18.82 8.43 0.85
N GLY A 131 19.80 9.20 0.42
CA GLY A 131 21.21 8.95 0.78
C GLY A 131 21.62 7.55 0.32
N ASP A 132 22.15 6.75 1.25
CA ASP A 132 22.59 5.37 0.98
C ASP A 132 21.45 4.33 1.08
N LYS A 133 20.28 4.75 1.51
CA LYS A 133 19.12 3.87 1.66
C LYS A 133 18.37 3.72 0.34
N LEU A 134 17.90 2.52 0.09
CA LEU A 134 17.06 2.18 -1.05
C LEU A 134 15.70 1.70 -0.53
N PHE A 135 14.62 2.23 -1.09
CA PHE A 135 13.25 1.93 -0.69
C PHE A 135 12.44 1.42 -1.88
N ASP A 136 11.47 0.57 -1.62
CA ASP A 136 10.35 0.30 -2.52
C ASP A 136 9.26 1.34 -2.24
N SER A 137 8.89 2.13 -3.23
CA SER A 137 8.15 3.37 -3.01
C SER A 137 7.02 3.58 -3.98
N ALA A 138 5.99 4.28 -3.51
CA ALA A 138 4.93 4.86 -4.33
C ALA A 138 5.07 6.39 -4.34
N LEU A 139 5.24 6.96 -5.53
CA LEU A 139 5.25 8.40 -5.73
C LEU A 139 3.82 8.87 -6.05
N VAL A 140 3.30 9.80 -5.29
CA VAL A 140 2.04 10.48 -5.60
C VAL A 140 2.38 11.80 -6.30
N ILE A 141 2.00 11.91 -7.57
CA ILE A 141 2.33 13.03 -8.43
C ILE A 141 1.07 13.85 -8.71
N THR A 142 1.17 15.18 -8.59
CA THR A 142 0.04 16.09 -8.82
C THR A 142 -0.08 16.53 -10.28
N PRO A 143 -1.24 17.11 -10.69
CA PRO A 143 -1.40 17.74 -12.01
C PRO A 143 -0.48 18.94 -12.25
N ALA A 144 0.18 19.47 -11.22
CA ALA A 144 1.20 20.51 -11.36
C ALA A 144 2.61 19.94 -11.59
N GLY A 145 2.75 18.61 -11.73
CA GLY A 145 4.03 17.94 -11.89
C GLY A 145 4.89 17.92 -10.61
N LYS A 146 4.26 18.01 -9.44
CA LYS A 146 4.97 17.94 -8.15
C LYS A 146 4.77 16.58 -7.52
N ILE A 147 5.81 16.01 -6.92
CA ILE A 147 5.70 14.85 -6.05
C ILE A 147 5.10 15.34 -4.72
N LEU A 148 3.85 14.96 -4.46
CA LEU A 148 3.10 15.30 -3.26
C LEU A 148 3.52 14.43 -2.08
N GLU A 149 3.72 13.15 -2.34
CA GLU A 149 4.03 12.13 -1.32
C GLU A 149 4.98 11.08 -1.88
N ARG A 150 5.81 10.51 -1.00
CA ARG A 150 6.64 9.32 -1.23
C ARG A 150 6.39 8.34 -0.10
N TYR A 151 5.47 7.44 -0.33
CA TYR A 151 5.23 6.34 0.58
C TYR A 151 6.26 5.24 0.34
N HIS A 152 6.89 4.75 1.40
CA HIS A 152 7.80 3.62 1.36
C HIS A 152 7.13 2.39 1.94
N LYS A 153 7.26 1.25 1.25
CA LYS A 153 6.73 -0.05 1.68
C LYS A 153 7.18 -0.37 3.11
N ILE A 154 6.24 -0.69 3.98
CA ILE A 154 6.50 -0.96 5.40
C ILE A 154 6.81 -2.43 5.61
N GLN A 155 6.00 -3.31 5.03
CA GLN A 155 6.17 -4.76 5.15
C GLN A 155 6.86 -5.33 3.91
N LEU A 156 8.13 -5.68 4.08
CA LEU A 156 8.98 -6.12 2.98
C LEU A 156 8.79 -7.61 2.68
N ALA A 157 8.66 -7.94 1.40
CA ALA A 157 8.84 -9.30 0.87
C ALA A 157 10.24 -9.45 0.23
N GLU A 158 10.83 -8.36 -0.19
CA GLU A 158 12.13 -8.25 -0.83
C GLU A 158 13.26 -8.04 0.19
N ARG A 159 14.50 -8.31 -0.23
CA ARG A 159 15.70 -8.14 0.62
C ARG A 159 16.48 -6.85 0.32
N TRP A 160 16.15 -6.17 -0.78
CA TRP A 160 16.91 -5.00 -1.23
C TRP A 160 16.43 -3.67 -0.63
N PRO A 161 15.14 -3.46 -0.28
CA PRO A 161 14.71 -2.19 0.27
C PRO A 161 14.84 -2.13 1.79
N GLN A 162 14.91 -0.90 2.30
CA GLN A 162 14.65 -0.61 3.70
C GLN A 162 13.14 -0.40 3.92
N PRO A 163 12.61 -0.73 5.11
CA PRO A 163 11.20 -0.48 5.42
C PRO A 163 10.92 1.02 5.58
N GLY A 164 9.71 1.43 5.18
CA GLY A 164 9.15 2.74 5.50
C GLY A 164 8.79 2.86 6.99
N ASP A 165 8.55 4.08 7.44
CA ASP A 165 8.33 4.42 8.84
C ASP A 165 7.02 5.20 9.09
N HIS A 166 6.22 5.46 8.06
CA HIS A 166 4.98 6.21 8.18
C HIS A 166 3.88 5.74 7.22
N LEU A 167 2.65 6.04 7.58
CA LEU A 167 1.45 5.89 6.75
C LEU A 167 0.98 7.28 6.32
N SER A 168 0.47 7.39 5.08
CA SER A 168 0.08 8.67 4.51
C SER A 168 -1.41 8.74 4.22
N VAL A 169 -2.02 9.90 4.49
CA VAL A 169 -3.30 10.30 3.91
C VAL A 169 -3.10 11.60 3.17
N PHE A 170 -3.35 11.58 1.87
CA PHE A 170 -3.21 12.73 0.98
C PHE A 170 -4.53 12.99 0.24
N LYS A 171 -4.67 14.17 -0.37
CA LYS A 171 -5.91 14.54 -1.08
C LYS A 171 -5.71 14.56 -2.59
N ILE A 172 -6.62 13.92 -3.31
CA ILE A 172 -6.80 14.03 -4.76
C ILE A 172 -8.10 14.77 -4.99
N ASP A 173 -8.03 15.99 -5.50
CA ASP A 173 -9.19 16.90 -5.68
C ASP A 173 -10.09 16.97 -4.44
N GLY A 174 -9.47 17.07 -3.26
CA GLY A 174 -10.18 17.10 -1.98
C GLY A 174 -10.55 15.72 -1.42
N VAL A 175 -10.49 14.64 -2.19
CA VAL A 175 -10.79 13.26 -1.75
C VAL A 175 -9.64 12.70 -0.94
N PRO A 176 -9.82 12.33 0.34
CA PRO A 176 -8.77 11.70 1.13
C PRO A 176 -8.48 10.28 0.63
N CYS A 177 -7.22 10.05 0.29
CA CYS A 177 -6.70 8.80 -0.24
C CYS A 177 -5.49 8.33 0.55
N SER A 178 -5.17 7.04 0.45
CA SER A 178 -3.92 6.46 0.95
C SER A 178 -3.35 5.47 -0.06
N VAL A 179 -2.14 5.00 0.17
CA VAL A 179 -1.47 4.01 -0.68
C VAL A 179 -0.81 2.95 0.17
N ILE A 180 -0.83 1.71 -0.32
CA ILE A 180 -0.08 0.55 0.19
C ILE A 180 0.61 -0.17 -0.97
N ILE A 181 1.69 -0.91 -0.66
CA ILE A 181 2.50 -1.61 -1.65
C ILE A 181 2.53 -3.11 -1.35
N CYS A 182 1.99 -3.92 -2.28
CA CYS A 182 2.11 -5.38 -2.35
C CYS A 182 1.95 -6.08 -0.98
N HIS A 183 3.02 -6.53 -0.37
CA HIS A 183 2.99 -7.29 0.90
C HIS A 183 2.35 -6.54 2.08
N ASP A 184 2.25 -5.21 2.02
CA ASP A 184 1.52 -4.42 3.02
C ASP A 184 0.06 -4.85 3.16
N GLU A 185 -0.55 -5.41 2.11
CA GLU A 185 -1.96 -5.85 2.12
C GLU A 185 -2.26 -6.89 3.19
N ARG A 186 -1.25 -7.69 3.57
CA ARG A 186 -1.40 -8.78 4.56
C ARG A 186 -1.66 -8.26 5.97
N TYR A 187 -1.39 -6.99 6.19
CA TYR A 187 -1.46 -6.34 7.50
C TYR A 187 -2.65 -5.36 7.52
N PRO A 188 -3.81 -5.78 8.09
CA PRO A 188 -5.02 -4.97 8.10
C PRO A 188 -4.82 -3.58 8.69
N GLU A 189 -3.88 -3.43 9.62
CA GLU A 189 -3.55 -2.19 10.29
C GLU A 189 -3.07 -1.11 9.31
N LEU A 190 -2.30 -1.50 8.27
CA LEU A 190 -1.75 -0.58 7.27
C LEU A 190 -2.83 0.03 6.38
N VAL A 191 -4.02 -0.56 6.35
CA VAL A 191 -5.21 0.01 5.71
C VAL A 191 -6.14 0.66 6.73
N ARG A 192 -6.36 0.00 7.88
CA ARG A 192 -7.27 0.47 8.93
C ARG A 192 -6.88 1.84 9.45
N LEU A 193 -5.60 2.06 9.75
CA LEU A 193 -5.12 3.30 10.34
C LEU A 193 -5.32 4.51 9.40
N PRO A 194 -4.92 4.50 8.11
CA PRO A 194 -5.23 5.59 7.17
C PRO A 194 -6.73 5.83 6.99
N VAL A 195 -7.56 4.77 6.99
CA VAL A 195 -9.02 4.94 6.88
C VAL A 195 -9.59 5.62 8.12
N LEU A 196 -9.11 5.28 9.30
CA LEU A 196 -9.48 5.98 10.54
C LEU A 196 -9.04 7.46 10.51
N ALA A 197 -7.89 7.75 9.89
CA ALA A 197 -7.40 9.10 9.65
C ALA A 197 -8.13 9.85 8.52
N GLY A 198 -9.06 9.19 7.79
CA GLY A 198 -9.92 9.86 6.84
C GLY A 198 -9.97 9.26 5.44
N ALA A 199 -9.03 8.40 5.04
CA ALA A 199 -8.96 7.87 3.68
C ALA A 199 -10.27 7.16 3.26
N LYS A 200 -10.76 7.48 2.06
CA LYS A 200 -11.93 6.90 1.40
C LYS A 200 -11.55 5.98 0.24
N VAL A 201 -10.35 6.16 -0.31
CA VAL A 201 -9.81 5.39 -1.42
C VAL A 201 -8.41 4.90 -1.04
N ILE A 202 -8.17 3.62 -1.19
CA ILE A 202 -6.85 3.00 -1.02
C ILE A 202 -6.31 2.64 -2.40
N PHE A 203 -5.20 3.23 -2.78
CA PHE A 203 -4.44 2.77 -3.93
C PHE A 203 -3.55 1.62 -3.49
N TYR A 204 -3.68 0.51 -4.19
CA TYR A 204 -2.89 -0.68 -3.93
C TYR A 204 -2.05 -0.98 -5.16
N ILE A 205 -0.75 -0.75 -5.06
CA ILE A 205 0.19 -1.04 -6.13
C ILE A 205 0.94 -2.32 -5.82
N SER A 206 1.04 -3.22 -6.80
CA SER A 206 1.61 -4.53 -6.53
C SER A 206 2.38 -5.13 -7.72
N HIS A 207 3.28 -6.03 -7.38
CA HIS A 207 3.88 -7.04 -8.24
C HIS A 207 3.81 -8.37 -7.50
N GLU A 208 2.61 -8.90 -7.37
CA GLU A 208 2.32 -10.10 -6.58
C GLU A 208 2.96 -11.35 -7.18
N SER A 209 3.01 -12.42 -6.39
CA SER A 209 3.53 -13.72 -6.85
C SER A 209 2.81 -14.19 -8.12
N GLY A 210 3.57 -14.75 -9.06
CA GLY A 210 3.05 -15.19 -10.34
C GLY A 210 2.27 -16.50 -10.30
N LEU A 211 1.82 -16.95 -11.46
CA LEU A 211 1.00 -18.14 -11.65
C LEU A 211 1.67 -19.45 -11.24
N ARG A 212 2.99 -19.48 -11.12
CA ARG A 212 3.70 -20.65 -10.56
C ARG A 212 3.32 -20.92 -9.11
N ASP A 213 2.85 -19.88 -8.41
CA ASP A 213 2.31 -19.95 -7.06
C ASP A 213 0.77 -19.83 -7.07
N GLU A 214 0.10 -20.46 -8.03
CA GLU A 214 -1.34 -20.33 -8.30
C GLU A 214 -2.21 -20.50 -7.06
N HIS A 215 -1.83 -21.34 -6.11
CA HIS A 215 -2.53 -21.52 -4.86
C HIS A 215 -2.67 -20.24 -4.03
N LYS A 216 -1.90 -19.19 -4.33
CA LYS A 216 -1.96 -17.89 -3.66
C LYS A 216 -2.93 -16.90 -4.30
N LEU A 217 -3.42 -17.15 -5.54
CA LEU A 217 -4.30 -16.20 -6.24
C LEU A 217 -5.58 -15.92 -5.46
N ASN A 218 -6.27 -16.96 -5.00
CA ASN A 218 -7.49 -16.81 -4.21
C ASN A 218 -7.25 -16.12 -2.87
N PRO A 219 -6.23 -16.50 -2.06
CA PRO A 219 -5.87 -15.77 -0.86
C PRO A 219 -5.59 -14.27 -1.10
N TYR A 220 -4.81 -13.89 -2.10
CA TYR A 220 -4.54 -12.49 -2.41
C TYR A 220 -5.82 -11.73 -2.78
N ARG A 221 -6.65 -12.31 -3.64
CA ARG A 221 -7.94 -11.73 -4.00
C ARG A 221 -8.83 -11.53 -2.78
N ALA A 222 -8.93 -12.53 -1.89
CA ALA A 222 -9.71 -12.44 -0.67
C ALA A 222 -9.19 -11.38 0.30
N GLN A 223 -7.87 -11.29 0.45
CA GLN A 223 -7.24 -10.31 1.33
C GLN A 223 -7.58 -8.89 0.90
N ILE A 224 -7.38 -8.52 -0.37
CA ILE A 224 -7.61 -7.16 -0.81
C ILE A 224 -9.09 -6.79 -0.86
N GLN A 225 -10.00 -7.75 -1.15
CA GLN A 225 -11.43 -7.55 -1.02
C GLN A 225 -11.82 -7.30 0.45
N ALA A 226 -11.23 -8.04 1.39
CA ALA A 226 -11.45 -7.83 2.81
C ALA A 226 -11.04 -6.40 3.24
N ARG A 227 -9.92 -5.85 2.71
CA ARG A 227 -9.50 -4.48 3.01
C ARG A 227 -10.56 -3.44 2.62
N ALA A 228 -11.26 -3.65 1.50
CA ALA A 228 -12.37 -2.78 1.11
C ALA A 228 -13.55 -2.90 2.08
N VAL A 229 -14.02 -4.13 2.33
CA VAL A 229 -15.24 -4.42 3.11
C VAL A 229 -15.08 -4.06 4.58
N GLU A 230 -14.01 -4.51 5.24
CA GLU A 230 -13.77 -4.29 6.67
C GLU A 230 -13.55 -2.82 7.03
N ASN A 231 -13.28 -1.98 6.02
CA ASN A 231 -13.09 -0.55 6.18
C ASN A 231 -14.21 0.29 5.56
N THR A 232 -15.03 -0.28 4.69
CA THR A 232 -16.08 0.39 3.89
C THR A 232 -15.49 1.54 3.05
N VAL A 233 -14.48 1.20 2.22
CA VAL A 233 -13.75 2.10 1.34
C VAL A 233 -13.53 1.47 -0.04
N PHE A 234 -13.21 2.29 -1.05
CA PHE A 234 -12.76 1.77 -2.34
C PHE A 234 -11.30 1.31 -2.28
N VAL A 235 -10.99 0.26 -3.04
CA VAL A 235 -9.62 -0.14 -3.34
C VAL A 235 -9.42 -0.09 -4.86
N VAL A 236 -8.32 0.53 -5.29
CA VAL A 236 -7.89 0.61 -6.69
C VAL A 236 -6.54 -0.09 -6.78
N GLN A 237 -6.53 -1.29 -7.34
CA GLN A 237 -5.32 -2.11 -7.45
C GLN A 237 -4.74 -2.02 -8.86
N ALA A 238 -3.45 -1.68 -8.95
CA ALA A 238 -2.64 -1.84 -10.16
C ALA A 238 -1.59 -2.92 -9.92
N ASN A 239 -1.63 -3.99 -10.70
CA ASN A 239 -0.71 -5.12 -10.63
C ASN A 239 -0.04 -5.39 -11.98
N ALA A 240 1.17 -5.94 -11.98
CA ALA A 240 1.83 -6.34 -13.21
C ALA A 240 1.18 -7.63 -13.77
N PRO A 241 1.02 -7.78 -15.11
CA PRO A 241 0.47 -8.99 -15.70
C PRO A 241 1.46 -10.16 -15.64
N ALA A 242 0.93 -11.38 -15.79
CA ALA A 242 1.73 -12.56 -15.98
C ALA A 242 2.37 -12.59 -17.39
N ASN A 243 3.51 -13.26 -17.49
CA ASN A 243 4.05 -13.65 -18.79
C ASN A 243 3.44 -14.99 -19.24
N THR A 244 3.51 -15.27 -20.54
CA THR A 244 2.94 -16.51 -21.11
C THR A 244 3.60 -17.79 -20.59
N ASP A 245 4.82 -17.68 -20.04
CA ASP A 245 5.54 -18.80 -19.38
C ASP A 245 5.19 -18.92 -17.88
N ALA A 246 4.15 -18.22 -17.42
CA ALA A 246 3.71 -18.13 -16.03
C ALA A 246 4.74 -17.46 -15.08
N SER A 247 5.75 -16.78 -15.60
CA SER A 247 6.63 -15.91 -14.81
C SER A 247 6.01 -14.51 -14.65
N GLY A 248 6.67 -13.65 -13.89
CA GLY A 248 6.16 -12.30 -13.59
C GLY A 248 5.12 -12.33 -12.47
N SER A 249 4.15 -11.44 -12.51
CA SER A 249 3.03 -11.39 -11.58
C SER A 249 1.83 -12.21 -12.09
N HIS A 250 0.59 -11.82 -11.80
CA HIS A 250 -0.59 -12.55 -12.25
C HIS A 250 -1.72 -11.64 -12.79
N GLY A 251 -1.41 -10.37 -13.05
CA GLY A 251 -2.39 -9.43 -13.59
C GLY A 251 -3.54 -9.14 -12.64
N GLN A 252 -4.76 -9.10 -13.19
CA GLN A 252 -5.98 -8.85 -12.46
C GLN A 252 -5.98 -7.51 -11.71
N SER A 253 -5.41 -6.46 -12.32
CA SER A 253 -5.61 -5.08 -11.85
C SER A 253 -7.10 -4.81 -11.74
N ARG A 254 -7.55 -4.19 -10.64
CA ARG A 254 -8.97 -4.16 -10.33
C ARG A 254 -9.40 -2.95 -9.53
N VAL A 255 -10.70 -2.67 -9.58
CA VAL A 255 -11.35 -1.68 -8.72
C VAL A 255 -12.41 -2.39 -7.89
N ILE A 256 -12.34 -2.25 -6.57
CA ILE A 256 -13.20 -2.93 -5.59
C ILE A 256 -14.03 -1.89 -4.86
N GLY A 257 -15.34 -2.13 -4.81
CA GLY A 257 -16.30 -1.31 -4.08
C GLY A 257 -16.22 -1.50 -2.55
N PRO A 258 -16.77 -0.57 -1.77
CA PRO A 258 -16.80 -0.63 -0.30
C PRO A 258 -17.54 -1.85 0.28
N ASP A 259 -18.34 -2.50 -0.51
CA ASP A 259 -19.08 -3.74 -0.21
C ASP A 259 -18.34 -5.02 -0.67
N GLY A 260 -17.13 -4.87 -1.24
CA GLY A 260 -16.35 -5.96 -1.80
C GLY A 260 -16.71 -6.33 -3.24
N THR A 261 -17.67 -5.64 -3.86
CA THR A 261 -18.03 -5.88 -5.27
C THR A 261 -16.84 -5.56 -6.17
N MET A 262 -16.50 -6.49 -7.07
CA MET A 262 -15.54 -6.26 -8.13
C MET A 262 -16.20 -5.40 -9.20
N LEU A 263 -15.84 -4.10 -9.25
CA LEU A 263 -16.44 -3.16 -10.20
C LEU A 263 -15.87 -3.37 -11.60
N GLN A 264 -14.55 -3.57 -11.71
CA GLN A 264 -13.85 -3.95 -12.93
C GLN A 264 -12.59 -4.74 -12.58
N GLU A 265 -12.17 -5.60 -13.49
CA GLU A 265 -10.94 -6.39 -13.36
C GLU A 265 -10.34 -6.67 -14.74
N ALA A 266 -9.03 -6.50 -14.87
CA ALA A 266 -8.26 -6.84 -16.06
C ALA A 266 -7.99 -8.35 -16.16
N SER A 267 -7.51 -8.80 -17.32
CA SER A 267 -7.08 -10.17 -17.55
C SER A 267 -5.81 -10.53 -16.76
N ILE A 268 -5.40 -11.78 -16.84
CA ILE A 268 -4.17 -12.25 -16.19
C ILE A 268 -2.93 -11.87 -17.02
N PHE A 269 -3.00 -11.99 -18.36
CA PHE A 269 -1.82 -11.97 -19.22
C PHE A 269 -1.63 -10.67 -20.00
N ASP A 270 -2.70 -9.93 -20.26
CA ASP A 270 -2.63 -8.77 -21.13
C ASP A 270 -2.27 -7.49 -20.37
N GLU A 271 -1.58 -6.57 -21.04
CA GLU A 271 -1.50 -5.19 -20.57
C GLU A 271 -2.84 -4.51 -20.82
N ASP A 272 -3.34 -3.78 -19.83
CA ASP A 272 -4.69 -3.19 -19.85
C ASP A 272 -4.76 -1.92 -19.00
N VAL A 273 -5.85 -1.16 -19.16
CA VAL A 273 -6.18 0.01 -18.36
C VAL A 273 -7.62 -0.10 -17.89
N VAL A 274 -7.80 -0.42 -16.62
CA VAL A 274 -9.11 -0.50 -15.99
C VAL A 274 -9.55 0.90 -15.55
N VAL A 275 -10.62 1.45 -16.16
CA VAL A 275 -11.11 2.80 -15.85
C VAL A 275 -12.50 2.74 -15.22
N THR A 276 -12.66 3.33 -14.02
CA THR A 276 -13.91 3.31 -13.26
C THR A 276 -14.17 4.65 -12.60
N THR A 277 -15.44 5.03 -12.49
CA THR A 277 -15.87 6.17 -11.68
C THR A 277 -16.35 5.68 -10.31
N LEU A 278 -15.72 6.14 -9.24
CA LEU A 278 -16.05 5.82 -7.86
C LEU A 278 -17.17 6.75 -7.37
N ASP A 279 -18.27 6.20 -6.84
CA ASP A 279 -19.30 6.94 -6.12
C ASP A 279 -18.85 7.09 -4.65
N LEU A 280 -18.28 8.24 -4.31
CA LEU A 280 -17.67 8.49 -3.01
C LEU A 280 -18.64 8.52 -1.83
N HIS A 281 -19.97 8.61 -2.10
CA HIS A 281 -20.97 8.46 -1.05
C HIS A 281 -20.99 7.05 -0.45
N LYS A 282 -20.56 6.05 -1.21
CA LYS A 282 -20.47 4.65 -0.74
C LYS A 282 -19.28 4.42 0.20
N ALA A 283 -18.23 5.24 0.11
CA ALA A 283 -17.03 5.13 0.96
C ALA A 283 -17.28 5.78 2.33
N THR A 284 -18.16 5.18 3.13
CA THR A 284 -18.59 5.74 4.43
C THR A 284 -17.58 5.55 5.54
N ARG A 285 -16.62 4.66 5.39
CA ARG A 285 -15.67 4.23 6.44
C ARG A 285 -16.38 3.66 7.68
N ALA A 286 -17.63 3.22 7.54
CA ALA A 286 -18.49 2.87 8.67
C ALA A 286 -17.90 1.73 9.50
N ASN A 287 -17.44 0.65 8.86
CA ASN A 287 -16.90 -0.50 9.58
C ASN A 287 -15.60 -0.15 10.32
N ALA A 288 -14.70 0.64 9.70
CA ALA A 288 -13.50 1.12 10.38
C ALA A 288 -13.85 1.99 11.60
N ARG A 289 -14.74 2.97 11.43
CA ARG A 289 -15.15 3.86 12.52
C ARG A 289 -15.85 3.12 13.66
N ASN A 290 -16.70 2.14 13.35
CA ASN A 290 -17.39 1.34 14.35
C ASN A 290 -16.42 0.58 15.26
N SER A 291 -15.24 0.16 14.75
CA SER A 291 -14.23 -0.50 15.57
C SER A 291 -13.63 0.42 16.66
N LEU A 292 -13.70 1.75 16.47
CA LEU A 292 -13.27 2.71 17.49
C LEU A 292 -14.39 3.18 18.42
N THR A 293 -15.64 3.23 17.92
CA THR A 293 -16.73 3.91 18.63
C THR A 293 -17.70 2.97 19.34
N ARG A 294 -17.81 1.71 18.89
CA ARG A 294 -18.70 0.73 19.48
C ARG A 294 -17.97 -0.12 20.52
N GLY A 295 -18.45 -0.05 21.77
CA GLY A 295 -17.99 -0.95 22.82
C GLY A 295 -18.38 -2.41 22.54
N PRO A 296 -17.63 -3.38 23.03
CA PRO A 296 -16.45 -3.23 23.88
C PRO A 296 -15.14 -2.92 23.12
N PHE A 297 -15.14 -2.90 21.77
CA PHE A 297 -13.91 -2.74 20.97
C PHE A 297 -13.15 -1.45 21.25
N ARG A 298 -13.86 -0.34 21.47
CA ARG A 298 -13.22 0.93 21.82
C ARG A 298 -12.25 0.78 22.98
N ASP A 299 -12.70 0.09 24.02
CA ASP A 299 -11.94 -0.04 25.27
C ASP A 299 -10.85 -1.12 25.17
N TRP A 300 -10.86 -1.93 24.10
CA TRP A 300 -9.92 -3.04 23.89
C TRP A 300 -8.74 -2.69 22.98
N TRP A 301 -8.74 -1.53 22.36
CA TRP A 301 -7.65 -1.15 21.44
C TRP A 301 -6.27 -1.11 22.13
N GLU A 302 -6.23 -0.70 23.41
CA GLU A 302 -4.98 -0.61 24.18
C GLU A 302 -4.68 -1.89 24.97
N ASP A 303 -5.71 -2.60 25.45
CA ASP A 303 -5.54 -3.74 26.35
C ASP A 303 -6.14 -5.06 25.85
N GLY A 304 -6.58 -5.12 24.60
CA GLY A 304 -7.30 -6.25 24.03
C GLY A 304 -6.57 -7.59 24.18
N LEU A 305 -5.26 -7.61 24.02
CA LEU A 305 -4.47 -8.84 24.19
C LEU A 305 -4.56 -9.41 25.63
N ARG A 306 -4.73 -8.57 26.64
CA ARG A 306 -4.90 -9.01 28.04
C ARG A 306 -6.24 -9.70 28.28
N ARG A 307 -7.19 -9.54 27.36
CA ARG A 307 -8.53 -10.15 27.46
C ARG A 307 -8.60 -11.49 26.75
N VAL A 308 -7.54 -11.89 26.05
CA VAL A 308 -7.44 -13.21 25.43
C VAL A 308 -7.08 -14.22 26.52
N ARG A 309 -7.99 -15.17 26.78
CA ARG A 309 -7.71 -16.32 27.65
C ARG A 309 -7.06 -17.41 26.82
N VAL A 310 -5.87 -17.81 27.19
CA VAL A 310 -5.25 -19.03 26.69
C VAL A 310 -5.68 -20.15 27.63
N ILE A 311 -6.36 -21.15 27.09
CA ILE A 311 -6.82 -22.33 27.82
C ILE A 311 -5.93 -23.47 27.36
N GLU A 312 -5.15 -24.04 28.29
CA GLU A 312 -4.26 -25.17 28.08
C GLU A 312 -5.00 -26.49 28.26
#